data_c4d32469e79a879dcc765ea210b49107
#
_entry.id   c4d32469e79a879dcc765ea210b49107
#
_cell.length_a   1.000
_cell.length_b   1.000
_cell.length_c   1.000
_cell.angle_alpha   90.00
_cell.angle_beta   90.00
_cell.angle_gamma   90.00
#
_symmetry.space_group_name_H-M   'P 1'
#
loop_
_entity.id
_entity.type
_entity.pdbx_description
1 polymer ?
#
loop_
_entity_poly.entity_id
_entity_poly.type
_entity_poly.pdbx_seq_one_letter_code
_entity_poly.pdbx_strand_id
1 'polypeptide(L)'
;MTLKKVVQDSSGIVGLFNVEQAAQNIYLAMHAIQHRGQDGVGLAISDGENVVCKKGLGLLSENLKQDTLNSLEGNIAIGQLRMATKNDSQLENVQPIMVRSHQRYFAVVSSGMITNAISLRTKLENEGLIFQGTSDSELLAHLIQLNPGSFEEKI
;
A
#
# COMPACT_ATOMS: atom_id res chain seq x y z
N MET A 1 17.43 -27.79 22.11
CA MET A 1 17.79 -26.76 21.09
C MET A 1 16.57 -25.86 20.94
N THR A 2 16.56 -24.71 21.63
CA THR A 2 15.39 -23.82 21.69
C THR A 2 15.40 -22.95 20.45
N LEU A 3 14.48 -23.19 19.53
CA LEU A 3 14.26 -22.30 18.39
C LEU A 3 13.81 -20.94 18.92
N LYS A 4 14.72 -19.97 18.93
CA LYS A 4 14.32 -18.56 19.06
C LYS A 4 13.39 -18.24 17.89
N LYS A 5 12.10 -18.09 18.18
CA LYS A 5 11.14 -17.54 17.24
C LYS A 5 11.60 -16.10 16.97
N VAL A 6 12.29 -15.90 15.86
CA VAL A 6 12.61 -14.53 15.39
C VAL A 6 11.27 -13.93 15.04
N VAL A 7 10.81 -13.00 15.85
CA VAL A 7 9.66 -12.16 15.49
C VAL A 7 10.12 -11.33 14.30
N GLN A 8 9.68 -11.69 13.13
CA GLN A 8 9.97 -10.94 11.92
C GLN A 8 9.07 -9.71 11.95
N ASP A 9 9.67 -8.51 11.95
CA ASP A 9 8.92 -7.27 11.86
C ASP A 9 8.08 -7.27 10.58
N SER A 10 6.83 -6.93 10.72
CA SER A 10 5.93 -6.77 9.58
C SER A 10 6.04 -5.36 9.02
N SER A 11 5.75 -5.19 7.73
CA SER A 11 5.70 -3.90 7.04
C SER A 11 5.01 -2.81 7.88
N GLY A 12 5.49 -1.57 7.78
CA GLY A 12 4.90 -0.40 8.43
C GLY A 12 3.86 0.27 7.54
N ILE A 13 2.74 0.69 8.11
CA ILE A 13 1.73 1.50 7.43
C ILE A 13 1.44 2.79 8.20
N VAL A 14 1.14 3.86 7.48
CA VAL A 14 0.76 5.16 8.03
C VAL A 14 -0.45 5.68 7.27
N GLY A 15 -1.37 6.31 7.99
CA GLY A 15 -2.50 7.02 7.41
C GLY A 15 -2.66 8.39 8.06
N LEU A 16 -2.96 9.41 7.24
CA LEU A 16 -3.26 10.77 7.65
C LEU A 16 -4.59 11.19 7.01
N PHE A 17 -5.43 11.85 7.79
CA PHE A 17 -6.69 12.36 7.33
C PHE A 17 -6.88 13.81 7.77
N ASN A 18 -7.22 14.67 6.80
CA ASN A 18 -7.44 16.10 7.00
C ASN A 18 -6.25 16.82 7.66
N VAL A 19 -5.04 16.56 7.13
CA VAL A 19 -3.79 17.12 7.62
C VAL A 19 -3.20 18.05 6.56
N GLU A 20 -2.92 19.30 6.94
CA GLU A 20 -2.19 20.21 6.06
C GLU A 20 -0.79 19.66 5.77
N GLN A 21 -0.27 19.92 4.56
CA GLN A 21 1.02 19.40 4.10
C GLN A 21 1.15 17.88 4.31
N ALA A 22 0.10 17.14 3.94
CA ALA A 22 0.04 15.69 4.18
C ALA A 22 1.25 14.94 3.59
N ALA A 23 1.82 15.40 2.47
CA ALA A 23 3.01 14.81 1.85
C ALA A 23 4.24 14.85 2.76
N GLN A 24 4.51 16.00 3.36
CA GLN A 24 5.63 16.19 4.27
C GLN A 24 5.42 15.45 5.59
N ASN A 25 4.20 15.51 6.12
CA ASN A 25 3.86 14.87 7.39
C ASN A 25 3.88 13.34 7.28
N ILE A 26 3.37 12.76 6.18
CA ILE A 26 3.43 11.31 6.00
C ILE A 26 4.87 10.84 5.80
N TYR A 27 5.69 11.62 5.08
CA TYR A 27 7.12 11.32 4.94
C TYR A 27 7.82 11.23 6.29
N LEU A 28 7.61 12.22 7.17
CA LEU A 28 8.20 12.24 8.51
C LEU A 28 7.72 11.05 9.36
N ALA A 29 6.43 10.75 9.32
CA ALA A 29 5.87 9.60 10.03
C ALA A 29 6.43 8.27 9.51
N MET A 30 6.53 8.10 8.19
CA MET A 30 7.14 6.92 7.58
C MET A 30 8.63 6.82 7.93
N HIS A 31 9.36 7.94 7.91
CA HIS A 31 10.77 7.97 8.28
C HIS A 31 10.98 7.51 9.73
N ALA A 32 10.11 7.90 10.65
CA ALA A 32 10.18 7.49 12.05
C ALA A 32 10.03 5.96 12.24
N ILE A 33 9.31 5.29 11.33
CA ILE A 33 9.11 3.85 11.37
C ILE A 33 9.87 3.10 10.25
N GLN A 34 10.88 3.70 9.61
CA GLN A 34 11.65 3.11 8.51
C GLN A 34 12.24 1.73 8.84
N HIS A 35 12.53 1.47 10.11
CA HIS A 35 13.04 0.19 10.59
C HIS A 35 12.05 -0.97 10.36
N ARG A 36 10.77 -0.71 10.11
CA ARG A 36 9.76 -1.73 9.84
C ARG A 36 9.76 -2.25 8.40
N GLY A 37 10.43 -1.56 7.47
CA GLY A 37 10.53 -2.02 6.08
C GLY A 37 11.54 -1.22 5.29
N GLN A 38 12.40 -1.92 4.55
CA GLN A 38 13.52 -1.33 3.79
C GLN A 38 13.59 -1.81 2.35
N ASP A 39 12.67 -2.69 1.93
CA ASP A 39 12.71 -3.32 0.60
C ASP A 39 11.85 -2.57 -0.41
N GLY A 40 10.95 -1.74 0.06
CA GLY A 40 10.11 -0.90 -0.79
C GLY A 40 9.34 0.14 0.02
N VAL A 41 8.96 1.19 -0.66
CA VAL A 41 8.23 2.33 -0.09
C VAL A 41 7.21 2.84 -1.08
N GLY A 42 6.08 3.27 -0.57
CA GLY A 42 5.12 3.98 -1.38
C GLY A 42 4.16 4.81 -0.54
N LEU A 43 3.65 5.86 -1.16
CA LEU A 43 2.60 6.70 -0.60
C LEU A 43 1.58 7.06 -1.66
N ALA A 44 0.35 7.28 -1.23
CA ALA A 44 -0.70 7.88 -2.03
C ALA A 44 -1.25 9.09 -1.28
N ILE A 45 -1.50 10.16 -2.02
CA ILE A 45 -2.04 11.42 -1.50
C ILE A 45 -3.29 11.77 -2.28
N SER A 46 -4.29 12.30 -1.58
CA SER A 46 -5.54 12.74 -2.17
C SER A 46 -5.93 14.13 -1.68
N ASP A 47 -6.49 14.90 -2.60
CA ASP A 47 -7.20 16.17 -2.35
C ASP A 47 -8.72 15.99 -2.15
N GLY A 48 -9.20 14.72 -2.20
CA GLY A 48 -10.62 14.36 -2.17
C GLY A 48 -11.21 14.04 -3.54
N GLU A 49 -10.62 14.53 -4.62
CA GLU A 49 -11.04 14.27 -6.00
C GLU A 49 -10.05 13.37 -6.74
N ASN A 50 -8.77 13.64 -6.58
CA ASN A 50 -7.68 12.94 -7.24
C ASN A 50 -6.84 12.17 -6.22
N VAL A 51 -6.21 11.10 -6.73
CA VAL A 51 -5.22 10.34 -5.95
C VAL A 51 -3.94 10.23 -6.75
N VAL A 52 -2.85 10.70 -6.17
CA VAL A 52 -1.50 10.56 -6.73
C VAL A 52 -0.72 9.55 -5.91
N CYS A 53 -0.13 8.56 -6.59
CA CYS A 53 0.68 7.52 -5.95
C CYS A 53 2.13 7.61 -6.41
N LYS A 54 3.06 7.49 -5.48
CA LYS A 54 4.49 7.35 -5.71
C LYS A 54 5.01 6.14 -4.96
N LYS A 55 5.78 5.30 -5.63
CA LYS A 55 6.38 4.11 -5.01
C LYS A 55 7.70 3.74 -5.65
N GLY A 56 8.53 3.01 -4.91
CA GLY A 56 9.82 2.55 -5.36
C GLY A 56 10.37 1.42 -4.48
N LEU A 57 11.39 0.76 -4.98
CA LEU A 57 12.15 -0.23 -4.22
C LEU A 57 13.22 0.47 -3.38
N GLY A 58 13.54 -0.09 -2.20
CA GLY A 58 14.55 0.45 -1.30
C GLY A 58 14.00 1.46 -0.29
N LEU A 59 14.86 2.36 0.16
CA LEU A 59 14.59 3.27 1.27
C LEU A 59 13.73 4.47 0.86
N LEU A 60 13.08 5.04 1.85
CA LEU A 60 12.24 6.24 1.72
C LEU A 60 13.01 7.42 1.09
N SER A 61 14.20 7.70 1.60
CA SER A 61 15.05 8.81 1.15
C SER A 61 15.58 8.67 -0.29
N GLU A 62 15.63 7.45 -0.81
CA GLU A 62 16.05 7.18 -2.17
C GLU A 62 14.93 7.46 -3.19
N ASN A 63 13.68 7.22 -2.79
CA ASN A 63 12.52 7.24 -3.66
C ASN A 63 11.67 8.51 -3.55
N LEU A 64 11.63 9.15 -2.37
CA LEU A 64 10.79 10.32 -2.11
C LEU A 64 11.67 11.52 -1.75
N LYS A 65 12.12 12.22 -2.78
CA LYS A 65 12.92 13.44 -2.64
C LYS A 65 12.03 14.65 -2.32
N GLN A 66 12.62 15.71 -1.76
CA GLN A 66 11.90 16.92 -1.36
C GLN A 66 11.08 17.52 -2.50
N ASP A 67 11.65 17.59 -3.71
CA ASP A 67 10.94 18.12 -4.88
C ASP A 67 9.69 17.32 -5.22
N THR A 68 9.77 15.98 -5.09
CA THR A 68 8.60 15.11 -5.25
C THR A 68 7.55 15.40 -4.20
N LEU A 69 7.94 15.52 -2.93
CA LEU A 69 7.01 15.83 -1.84
C LEU A 69 6.33 17.19 -2.01
N ASN A 70 7.09 18.20 -2.47
CA ASN A 70 6.56 19.53 -2.71
C ASN A 70 5.55 19.60 -3.88
N SER A 71 5.61 18.63 -4.79
CA SER A 71 4.68 18.52 -5.93
C SER A 71 3.39 17.76 -5.61
N LEU A 72 3.28 17.18 -4.42
CA LEU A 72 2.13 16.38 -4.01
C LEU A 72 1.17 17.22 -3.17
N GLU A 73 0.02 17.53 -3.75
CA GLU A 73 -1.04 18.29 -3.11
C GLU A 73 -2.12 17.37 -2.55
N GLY A 74 -2.66 17.71 -1.38
CA GLY A 74 -3.74 16.98 -0.72
C GLY A 74 -3.64 17.04 0.80
N ASN A 75 -4.70 16.59 1.44
CA ASN A 75 -4.84 16.56 2.91
C ASN A 75 -5.13 15.15 3.45
N ILE A 76 -5.21 14.16 2.57
CA ILE A 76 -5.38 12.74 2.92
C ILE A 76 -4.17 11.99 2.37
N ALA A 77 -3.54 11.17 3.18
CA ALA A 77 -2.39 10.39 2.75
C ALA A 77 -2.36 9.00 3.39
N ILE A 78 -1.93 8.00 2.63
CA ILE A 78 -1.60 6.67 3.12
C ILE A 78 -0.23 6.27 2.61
N GLY A 79 0.53 5.52 3.41
CA GLY A 79 1.86 5.07 3.03
C GLY A 79 2.22 3.72 3.62
N GLN A 80 3.14 3.03 2.95
CA GLN A 80 3.69 1.76 3.40
C GLN A 80 5.21 1.74 3.26
N LEU A 81 5.83 1.14 4.26
CA LEU A 81 7.20 0.66 4.23
C LEU A 81 7.16 -0.86 4.14
N ARG A 82 7.66 -1.40 3.04
CA ARG A 82 7.59 -2.82 2.75
C ARG A 82 8.80 -3.55 3.32
N MET A 83 8.53 -4.65 3.98
CA MET A 83 9.49 -5.73 4.21
C MET A 83 9.10 -6.89 3.30
N ALA A 84 9.94 -7.17 2.30
CA ALA A 84 9.69 -8.25 1.35
C ALA A 84 10.07 -9.61 1.97
N THR A 85 9.33 -10.63 1.62
CA THR A 85 9.79 -12.02 1.82
C THR A 85 10.81 -12.38 0.76
N LYS A 86 11.64 -13.40 1.00
CA LYS A 86 12.62 -13.86 0.01
C LYS A 86 11.95 -14.10 -1.35
N ASN A 87 12.50 -13.52 -2.39
CA ASN A 87 12.08 -13.61 -3.80
C ASN A 87 10.83 -12.77 -4.19
N ASP A 88 10.42 -11.78 -3.40
CA ASP A 88 9.24 -10.96 -3.69
C ASP A 88 9.55 -9.45 -3.72
N SER A 89 10.71 -9.08 -4.23
CA SER A 89 11.15 -7.68 -4.36
C SER A 89 10.73 -7.09 -5.72
N GLN A 90 9.42 -7.15 -6.04
CA GLN A 90 8.86 -6.58 -7.26
C GLN A 90 8.14 -5.27 -6.95
N LEU A 91 8.27 -4.29 -7.86
CA LEU A 91 7.64 -2.97 -7.70
C LEU A 91 6.10 -3.06 -7.68
N GLU A 92 5.55 -4.03 -8.39
CA GLU A 92 4.11 -4.32 -8.46
C GLU A 92 3.53 -4.64 -7.07
N ASN A 93 4.33 -5.27 -6.22
CA ASN A 93 3.96 -5.64 -4.85
C ASN A 93 4.18 -4.52 -3.82
N VAL A 94 4.83 -3.41 -4.22
CA VAL A 94 4.94 -2.24 -3.35
C VAL A 94 3.61 -1.51 -3.29
N GLN A 95 3.16 -1.23 -2.09
CA GLN A 95 1.92 -0.51 -1.84
C GLN A 95 2.18 1.01 -1.70
N PRO A 96 1.17 1.86 -1.90
CA PRO A 96 -0.27 1.54 -2.08
C PRO A 96 -0.60 0.86 -3.40
N ILE A 97 -1.57 -0.05 -3.36
CA ILE A 97 -2.19 -0.60 -4.57
C ILE A 97 -3.27 0.39 -5.02
N MET A 98 -3.12 0.90 -6.24
CA MET A 98 -4.06 1.83 -6.84
C MET A 98 -5.09 1.08 -7.66
N VAL A 99 -6.36 1.37 -7.41
CA VAL A 99 -7.46 0.91 -8.25
C VAL A 99 -8.14 2.10 -8.91
N ARG A 100 -8.32 1.99 -10.22
CA ARG A 100 -9.06 2.97 -11.03
C ARG A 100 -10.27 2.29 -11.65
N SER A 101 -11.43 2.82 -11.35
CA SER A 101 -12.67 2.47 -12.04
C SER A 101 -13.24 3.70 -12.75
N HIS A 102 -14.25 3.51 -13.60
CA HIS A 102 -14.93 4.61 -14.27
C HIS A 102 -15.49 5.68 -13.33
N GLN A 103 -15.77 5.30 -12.09
CA GLN A 103 -16.49 6.15 -11.14
C GLN A 103 -15.65 6.56 -9.94
N ARG A 104 -14.55 5.87 -9.66
CA ARG A 104 -13.80 6.04 -8.40
C ARG A 104 -12.34 5.69 -8.56
N TYR A 105 -11.51 6.42 -7.82
CA TYR A 105 -10.13 6.08 -7.55
C TYR A 105 -10.02 5.76 -6.06
N PHE A 106 -9.33 4.69 -5.73
CA PHE A 106 -8.94 4.44 -4.35
C PHE A 106 -7.56 3.77 -4.29
N ALA A 107 -6.94 3.89 -3.13
CA ALA A 107 -5.65 3.28 -2.85
C ALA A 107 -5.75 2.47 -1.56
N VAL A 108 -5.09 1.32 -1.53
CA VAL A 108 -5.08 0.41 -0.38
C VAL A 108 -3.67 0.20 0.11
N VAL A 109 -3.49 0.27 1.42
CA VAL A 109 -2.31 -0.24 2.12
C VAL A 109 -2.75 -1.25 3.17
N SER A 110 -2.00 -2.33 3.30
CA SER A 110 -2.24 -3.34 4.31
C SER A 110 -0.95 -3.96 4.82
N SER A 111 -0.99 -4.47 6.03
CA SER A 111 0.11 -5.24 6.62
C SER A 111 -0.49 -6.51 7.24
N GLY A 112 -0.01 -7.67 6.77
CA GLY A 112 -0.52 -8.97 7.18
C GLY A 112 -0.63 -9.94 6.02
N MET A 113 -1.22 -11.10 6.27
CA MET A 113 -1.46 -12.14 5.27
C MET A 113 -2.90 -12.61 5.30
N ILE A 114 -3.47 -12.85 4.13
CA ILE A 114 -4.78 -13.48 3.97
C ILE A 114 -4.58 -15.00 3.96
N THR A 115 -5.11 -15.69 4.96
CA THR A 115 -4.86 -17.13 5.16
C THR A 115 -5.34 -18.00 4.00
N ASN A 116 -6.38 -17.58 3.29
CA ASN A 116 -6.95 -18.27 2.13
C ASN A 116 -6.71 -17.51 0.80
N ALA A 117 -5.64 -16.70 0.72
CA ALA A 117 -5.34 -15.86 -0.44
C ALA A 117 -5.28 -16.65 -1.76
N ILE A 118 -4.63 -17.80 -1.76
CA ILE A 118 -4.49 -18.64 -2.96
C ILE A 118 -5.87 -19.05 -3.51
N SER A 119 -6.75 -19.53 -2.63
CA SER A 119 -8.10 -19.96 -3.03
C SER A 119 -8.95 -18.80 -3.57
N LEU A 120 -8.88 -17.64 -2.91
CA LEU A 120 -9.59 -16.44 -3.33
C LEU A 120 -9.04 -15.91 -4.67
N ARG A 121 -7.72 -15.88 -4.83
CA ARG A 121 -7.07 -15.46 -6.08
C ARG A 121 -7.50 -16.34 -7.23
N THR A 122 -7.41 -17.67 -7.09
CA THR A 122 -7.83 -18.63 -8.11
C THR A 122 -9.29 -18.43 -8.51
N LYS A 123 -10.17 -18.19 -7.52
CA LYS A 123 -11.58 -17.90 -7.79
C LYS A 123 -11.74 -16.64 -8.64
N LEU A 124 -11.09 -15.53 -8.27
CA LEU A 124 -11.19 -14.26 -9.00
C LEU A 124 -10.56 -14.34 -10.40
N GLU A 125 -9.45 -15.05 -10.57
CA GLU A 125 -8.84 -15.32 -11.87
C GLU A 125 -9.79 -16.13 -12.78
N ASN A 126 -10.49 -17.13 -12.25
CA ASN A 126 -11.51 -17.88 -12.99
C ASN A 126 -12.73 -17.03 -13.36
N GLU A 127 -13.01 -15.96 -12.61
CA GLU A 127 -14.02 -14.95 -12.91
C GLU A 127 -13.51 -13.88 -13.90
N GLY A 128 -12.26 -14.00 -14.38
CA GLY A 128 -11.66 -13.14 -15.40
C GLY A 128 -10.89 -11.95 -14.88
N LEU A 129 -10.61 -11.86 -13.58
CA LEU A 129 -9.76 -10.80 -13.04
C LEU A 129 -8.28 -11.07 -13.34
N ILE A 130 -7.56 -9.98 -13.62
CA ILE A 130 -6.12 -10.03 -13.91
C ILE A 130 -5.38 -9.34 -12.75
N PHE A 131 -4.41 -10.05 -12.20
CA PHE A 131 -3.51 -9.54 -11.17
C PHE A 131 -2.18 -9.09 -11.79
N GLN A 132 -1.63 -7.97 -11.32
CA GLN A 132 -0.33 -7.46 -11.75
C GLN A 132 0.81 -7.99 -10.89
N GLY A 133 0.54 -8.20 -9.61
CA GLY A 133 1.48 -8.68 -8.63
C GLY A 133 1.03 -9.96 -7.93
N THR A 134 1.76 -10.33 -6.91
CA THR A 134 1.49 -11.51 -6.09
C THR A 134 1.01 -11.16 -4.68
N SER A 135 0.87 -9.86 -4.36
CA SER A 135 0.55 -9.41 -3.01
C SER A 135 -0.91 -9.65 -2.64
N ASP A 136 -1.14 -9.96 -1.36
CA ASP A 136 -2.49 -10.07 -0.80
C ASP A 136 -3.25 -8.73 -0.82
N SER A 137 -2.52 -7.62 -0.88
CA SER A 137 -3.12 -6.28 -0.93
C SER A 137 -3.83 -6.01 -2.24
N GLU A 138 -3.35 -6.58 -3.36
CA GLU A 138 -4.03 -6.50 -4.64
C GLU A 138 -5.30 -7.34 -4.63
N LEU A 139 -5.25 -8.52 -4.01
CA LEU A 139 -6.44 -9.34 -3.79
C LEU A 139 -7.50 -8.58 -2.97
N LEU A 140 -7.06 -7.91 -1.88
CA LEU A 140 -7.94 -7.08 -1.05
C LEU A 140 -8.56 -5.94 -1.86
N ALA A 141 -7.78 -5.27 -2.70
CA ALA A 141 -8.26 -4.19 -3.55
C ALA A 141 -9.34 -4.67 -4.54
N HIS A 142 -9.15 -5.85 -5.15
CA HIS A 142 -10.17 -6.46 -6.01
C HIS A 142 -11.44 -6.83 -5.24
N LEU A 143 -11.32 -7.39 -4.04
CA LEU A 143 -12.48 -7.73 -3.20
C LEU A 143 -13.28 -6.47 -2.81
N ILE A 144 -12.61 -5.39 -2.45
CA ILE A 144 -13.25 -4.09 -2.17
C ILE A 144 -13.96 -3.56 -3.41
N GLN A 145 -13.34 -3.68 -4.60
CA GLN A 145 -13.94 -3.20 -5.85
C GLN A 145 -15.20 -3.98 -6.23
N LEU A 146 -15.17 -5.30 -6.08
CA LEU A 146 -16.28 -6.20 -6.49
C LEU A 146 -17.45 -6.16 -5.53
N ASN A 147 -17.24 -5.83 -4.27
CA ASN A 147 -18.31 -5.81 -3.29
C ASN A 147 -19.29 -4.66 -3.59
N PRO A 148 -20.59 -4.92 -3.75
CA PRO A 148 -21.59 -3.87 -3.89
C PRO A 148 -21.77 -3.09 -2.58
N GLY A 149 -22.13 -1.81 -2.67
CA GLY A 149 -22.36 -0.96 -1.49
C GLY A 149 -21.48 0.29 -1.46
N SER A 150 -21.69 1.10 -0.41
CA SER A 150 -20.84 2.26 -0.15
C SER A 150 -19.42 1.85 0.27
N PHE A 151 -18.49 2.82 0.31
CA PHE A 151 -17.11 2.51 0.72
C PHE A 151 -17.06 2.02 2.18
N GLU A 152 -17.89 2.58 3.04
CA GLU A 152 -17.99 2.23 4.46
C GLU A 152 -18.53 0.80 4.67
N GLU A 153 -19.41 0.35 3.77
CA GLU A 153 -19.97 -1.01 3.83
C GLU A 153 -19.03 -2.09 3.28
N LYS A 154 -17.96 -1.68 2.57
CA LYS A 154 -17.00 -2.60 1.93
C LYS A 154 -15.81 -2.95 2.80
N ILE A 155 -15.56 -2.18 3.85
CA ILE A 155 -14.44 -2.30 4.78
C ILE A 155 -14.95 -2.79 6.14
#